data_94599c17465974f859d30496a452eee3
#
_entry.id   94599c17465974f859d30496a452eee3
#
_cell.length_a   1.000
_cell.length_b   1.000
_cell.length_c   1.000
_cell.angle_alpha   90.00
_cell.angle_beta   90.00
_cell.angle_gamma   90.00
#
_symmetry.space_group_name_H-M   'P 1'
#
loop_
_entity.id
_entity.type
_entity.pdbx_description
1 polymer ?
#
loop_
_entity_poly.entity_id
_entity_poly.type
_entity_poly.pdbx_seq_one_letter_code
_entity_poly.pdbx_strand_id
1 'polypeptide(L)' 'MLIGDYFHKVNSKYKSHSFSNLSFNSASCKKGSIFFAIKGNKIDGNKFIDKAISNGAKTIISNKGFKGFKKKILYLN' A
#
# COMPACT_ATOMS: atom_id res chain seq x y z
N MET A 1 8.35 2.07 -10.95
CA MET A 1 7.89 3.42 -10.57
C MET A 1 8.31 3.70 -9.13
N LEU A 2 8.64 4.93 -8.82
CA LEU A 2 9.05 5.31 -7.47
C LEU A 2 7.91 6.05 -6.76
N ILE A 3 7.74 5.74 -5.47
CA ILE A 3 6.69 6.36 -4.68
C ILE A 3 6.82 7.89 -4.67
N GLY A 4 8.03 8.42 -4.55
CA GLY A 4 8.25 9.87 -4.52
C GLY A 4 7.80 10.62 -5.76
N ASP A 5 7.72 9.93 -6.90
CA ASP A 5 7.28 10.54 -8.16
C ASP A 5 5.76 10.76 -8.22
N TYR A 6 5.01 10.02 -7.40
CA TYR A 6 3.56 10.02 -7.43
C TYR A 6 2.92 10.51 -6.12
N PHE A 7 3.63 10.41 -5.02
CA PHE A 7 3.12 10.75 -3.70
C PHE A 7 4.02 11.77 -3.04
N HIS A 8 3.76 13.05 -3.29
CA HIS A 8 4.65 14.15 -2.87
C HIS A 8 4.75 14.32 -1.35
N LYS A 9 3.73 13.90 -0.61
CA LYS A 9 3.70 14.06 0.84
C LYS A 9 4.35 12.93 1.61
N VAL A 10 4.89 11.95 0.91
CA VAL A 10 5.58 10.83 1.54
C VAL A 10 6.90 11.31 2.14
N ASN A 11 7.25 10.77 3.33
CA ASN A 11 8.52 11.06 3.97
C ASN A 11 9.67 10.76 3.00
N SER A 12 10.67 11.64 2.96
CA SER A 12 11.76 11.55 2.00
C SER A 12 12.48 10.20 2.02
N LYS A 13 12.57 9.53 3.17
CA LYS A 13 13.22 8.23 3.27
C LYS A 13 12.49 7.11 2.52
N TYR A 14 11.23 7.32 2.13
CA TYR A 14 10.46 6.33 1.37
C TYR A 14 10.29 6.68 -0.10
N LYS A 15 10.75 7.86 -0.53
CA LYS A 15 10.52 8.33 -1.89
C LYS A 15 11.16 7.46 -2.96
N SER A 16 12.25 6.78 -2.62
CA SER A 16 12.94 5.89 -3.56
C SER A 16 12.38 4.46 -3.57
N HIS A 17 11.38 4.18 -2.73
CA HIS A 17 10.73 2.86 -2.73
C HIS A 17 10.00 2.64 -4.06
N SER A 18 10.26 1.52 -4.71
CA SER A 18 9.65 1.22 -6.00
C SER A 18 8.35 0.45 -5.85
N PHE A 19 7.49 0.57 -6.84
CA PHE A 19 6.25 -0.20 -6.92
C PHE A 19 5.92 -0.50 -8.38
N SER A 20 5.13 -1.55 -8.60
CA SER A 20 4.79 -2.00 -9.96
C SER A 20 3.47 -1.43 -10.46
N ASN A 21 2.46 -1.37 -9.59
CA ASN A 21 1.14 -0.85 -9.96
C ASN A 21 0.36 -0.46 -8.71
N LEU A 22 -0.75 0.21 -8.93
CA LEU A 22 -1.69 0.61 -7.87
C LEU A 22 -2.92 -0.27 -7.95
N SER A 23 -3.50 -0.62 -6.79
CA SER A 23 -4.74 -1.38 -6.78
C SER A 23 -5.62 -1.02 -5.59
N PHE A 24 -6.91 -0.93 -5.84
CA PHE A 24 -7.93 -0.83 -4.80
C PHE A 24 -8.56 -2.18 -4.47
N ASN A 25 -8.19 -3.21 -5.21
CA ASN A 25 -8.73 -4.56 -5.05
C ASN A 25 -7.60 -5.52 -4.70
N SER A 26 -7.71 -6.17 -3.53
CA SER A 26 -6.68 -7.11 -3.08
C SER A 26 -6.45 -8.26 -4.06
N ALA A 27 -7.49 -8.70 -4.76
CA ALA A 27 -7.38 -9.78 -5.74
C ALA A 27 -6.59 -9.37 -6.98
N SER A 28 -6.50 -8.06 -7.26
CA SER A 28 -5.75 -7.54 -8.40
C SER A 28 -4.32 -7.19 -8.05
N CYS A 29 -3.91 -7.34 -6.79
CA CYS A 29 -2.54 -7.08 -6.39
C CYS A 29 -1.59 -8.10 -7.00
N LYS A 30 -0.40 -7.63 -7.35
CA LYS A 30 0.69 -8.45 -7.88
C LYS A 30 1.96 -8.12 -7.12
N LYS A 31 3.05 -8.79 -7.46
CA LYS A 31 4.34 -8.52 -6.85
C LYS A 31 4.70 -7.04 -6.99
N GLY A 32 4.89 -6.37 -5.87
CA GLY A 32 5.28 -4.96 -5.83
C GLY A 32 4.12 -3.97 -5.89
N SER A 33 2.86 -4.41 -5.85
CA SER A 33 1.71 -3.52 -5.88
C SER A 33 1.64 -2.62 -4.67
N ILE A 34 1.04 -1.44 -4.86
CA ILE A 34 0.54 -0.60 -3.76
C ILE A 34 -0.95 -0.91 -3.62
N PHE A 35 -1.36 -1.33 -2.43
CA PHE A 35 -2.77 -1.56 -2.14
C PHE A 35 -3.34 -0.41 -1.31
N PHE A 36 -4.46 0.13 -1.78
CA PHE A 36 -5.19 1.19 -1.05
C PHE A 36 -6.23 0.56 -0.15
N ALA A 37 -5.92 0.48 1.15
CA ALA A 37 -6.80 -0.09 2.16
C ALA A 37 -7.69 1.01 2.75
N ILE A 38 -8.71 1.40 2.02
CA ILE A 38 -9.58 2.51 2.39
C ILE A 38 -10.93 1.99 2.85
N LYS A 39 -11.44 2.55 3.93
CA LYS A 39 -12.78 2.22 4.42
C LYS A 39 -13.83 2.94 3.57
N GLY A 40 -14.64 2.15 2.87
CA GLY A 40 -15.77 2.68 2.10
C GLY A 40 -17.08 2.55 2.87
N ASN A 41 -18.19 2.87 2.20
CA ASN A 41 -19.50 2.80 2.83
C ASN A 41 -19.97 1.37 3.10
N LYS A 42 -19.58 0.44 2.24
CA LYS A 42 -20.03 -0.96 2.32
C LYS A 42 -18.91 -1.92 2.67
N ILE A 43 -17.68 -1.59 2.31
CA ILE A 43 -16.53 -2.47 2.48
C ILE A 43 -15.43 -1.70 3.16
N ASP A 44 -14.81 -2.34 4.16
CA ASP A 44 -13.61 -1.82 4.80
C ASP A 44 -12.40 -2.48 4.15
N GLY A 45 -11.67 -1.71 3.33
CA GLY A 45 -10.49 -2.23 2.63
C GLY A 45 -9.41 -2.73 3.57
N ASN A 46 -9.40 -2.28 4.83
CA ASN A 46 -8.42 -2.75 5.81
C ASN A 46 -8.56 -4.25 6.11
N LYS A 47 -9.73 -4.83 5.88
CA LYS A 47 -9.94 -6.28 6.03
C LYS A 47 -9.20 -7.11 5.00
N PHE A 48 -8.77 -6.48 3.91
CA PHE A 48 -8.13 -7.18 2.78
C PHE A 48 -6.63 -6.97 2.70
N ILE A 49 -6.04 -6.32 3.71
CA ILE A 49 -4.60 -6.05 3.71
C ILE A 49 -3.80 -7.34 3.62
N ASP A 50 -4.13 -8.34 4.43
CA ASP A 50 -3.40 -9.61 4.45
C ASP A 50 -3.48 -10.32 3.10
N LYS A 51 -4.64 -10.27 2.46
CA LYS A 51 -4.81 -10.87 1.13
C LYS A 51 -4.00 -10.13 0.08
N ALA A 52 -3.97 -8.81 0.14
CA ALA A 52 -3.16 -8.01 -0.77
C ALA A 52 -1.68 -8.35 -0.64
N ILE A 53 -1.19 -8.45 0.59
CA ILE A 53 0.20 -8.81 0.87
C ILE A 53 0.48 -10.22 0.35
N SER A 54 -0.42 -11.16 0.59
CA SER A 54 -0.30 -12.52 0.09
C SER A 54 -0.19 -12.57 -1.43
N ASN A 55 -0.86 -11.66 -2.12
CA ASN A 55 -0.82 -11.56 -3.58
C ASN A 55 0.38 -10.76 -4.11
N GLY A 56 1.22 -10.23 -3.21
CA GLY A 56 2.46 -9.60 -3.60
C GLY A 56 2.59 -8.11 -3.32
N ALA A 57 1.57 -7.48 -2.74
CA ALA A 57 1.65 -6.07 -2.38
C ALA A 57 2.81 -5.83 -1.41
N LYS A 58 3.57 -4.79 -1.66
CA LYS A 58 4.71 -4.40 -0.82
C LYS A 58 4.48 -3.07 -0.11
N THR A 59 3.46 -2.34 -0.50
CA THR A 59 3.10 -1.06 0.10
C THR A 59 1.61 -1.02 0.34
N ILE A 60 1.23 -0.62 1.55
CA ILE A 60 -0.16 -0.48 1.95
C ILE A 60 -0.41 0.98 2.28
N ILE A 61 -1.40 1.59 1.65
CA ILE A 61 -1.84 2.94 1.99
C ILE A 61 -3.17 2.83 2.71
N SER A 62 -3.18 3.27 3.96
CA SER A 62 -4.36 3.20 4.81
C SER A 62 -4.46 4.49 5.63
N ASN A 63 -5.66 4.91 5.92
CA ASN A 63 -5.87 6.07 6.77
C ASN A 63 -5.86 5.74 8.26
N LYS A 64 -5.46 4.54 8.62
CA LYS A 64 -5.42 4.09 10.01
C LYS A 64 -4.10 3.39 10.31
N GLY A 65 -3.68 3.50 11.57
CA GLY A 65 -2.68 2.64 12.15
C GLY A 65 -1.25 3.03 11.85
N PHE A 66 -0.42 2.03 11.67
CA PHE A 66 1.02 2.13 11.62
C PHE A 66 1.52 2.77 10.33
N LYS A 67 2.58 3.57 10.46
CA LYS A 67 3.34 4.11 9.33
C LYS A 67 4.75 3.57 9.39
N GLY A 68 5.32 3.20 8.25
CA GLY A 68 6.69 2.72 8.15
C GLY A 68 6.76 1.27 7.73
N PHE A 69 7.94 0.65 7.90
CA PHE A 69 8.14 -0.74 7.51
C PHE A 69 7.75 -1.70 8.63
N LYS A 70 7.05 -2.77 8.25
CA LYS A 70 6.75 -3.89 9.12
C LYS A 70 6.81 -5.15 8.29
N LYS A 71 7.71 -6.09 8.65
CA LYS A 71 7.93 -7.34 7.90
C LYS A 71 8.16 -7.08 6.41
N LYS A 72 8.98 -6.09 6.09
CA LYS A 72 9.32 -5.68 4.71
C LYS A 72 8.17 -5.06 3.92
N ILE A 73 7.04 -4.80 4.57
CA ILE A 73 5.90 -4.11 3.95
C ILE A 73 5.90 -2.66 4.43
N LEU A 74 5.83 -1.73 3.49
CA LEU A 74 5.77 -0.30 3.78
C LEU A 74 4.32 0.13 3.99
N TYR A 75 4.03 0.70 5.16
CA TYR A 75 2.71 1.22 5.48
C TYR A 75 2.73 2.75 5.44
N LEU A 76 1.81 3.35 4.70
CA LEU A 76 1.67 4.80 4.55
C LEU A 76 0.22 5.22 4.82
N ASN A 77 0.06 6.52 5.05
CA ASN A 77 -1.28 7.11 5.19
C ASN A 77 -1.62 7.98 4.00
#